data_79cf202989a24a12652d9450c7248853
#
_entry.id   79cf202989a24a12652d9450c7248853
#
_cell.length_a   1.000
_cell.length_b   1.000
_cell.length_c   1.000
_cell.angle_alpha   90.00
_cell.angle_beta   90.00
_cell.angle_gamma   90.00
#
_symmetry.space_group_name_H-M   'P 1'
#
loop_
_entity.id
_entity.type
_entity.pdbx_description
1 polymer ?
#
loop_
_entity_poly.entity_id
_entity_poly.type
_entity_poly.pdbx_seq_one_letter_code
_entity_poly.pdbx_strand_id
1 'polypeptide(L)' 'MIECSEEAKIRSNQRLESIGNTLREIRFSEGRNQDEYAEYGATRRQIQRGEHGLNLTLCSFFNLLDCYGYSLHEFFEELE' A
#
# COMPACT_ATOMS: atom_id res chain seq x y z
N MET A 1 -14.24 -6.01 21.72
CA MET A 1 -13.04 -5.53 21.01
C MET A 1 -11.87 -6.46 21.29
N ILE A 2 -11.17 -6.87 20.27
CA ILE A 2 -10.04 -7.78 20.41
C ILE A 2 -8.77 -6.95 20.58
N GLU A 3 -8.06 -7.17 21.67
CA GLU A 3 -6.77 -6.55 21.86
C GLU A 3 -5.71 -7.32 21.09
N CYS A 4 -4.85 -6.60 20.36
CA CYS A 4 -3.74 -7.21 19.68
C CYS A 4 -2.63 -7.56 20.66
N SER A 5 -2.18 -8.81 20.66
CA SER A 5 -1.00 -9.22 21.39
C SER A 5 0.24 -8.60 20.72
N GLU A 6 1.39 -8.63 21.42
CA GLU A 6 2.66 -8.20 20.83
C GLU A 6 2.99 -8.98 19.56
N GLU A 7 2.75 -10.28 19.56
CA GLU A 7 2.98 -11.15 18.41
C GLU A 7 2.07 -10.75 17.23
N ALA A 8 0.80 -10.43 17.50
CA ALA A 8 -0.13 -9.99 16.47
C ALA A 8 0.29 -8.65 15.87
N LYS A 9 0.78 -7.72 16.70
CA LYS A 9 1.30 -6.44 16.23
C LYS A 9 2.51 -6.61 15.32
N ILE A 10 3.44 -7.48 15.70
CA ILE A 10 4.63 -7.78 14.89
C ILE A 10 4.22 -8.35 13.55
N ARG A 11 3.29 -9.31 13.52
CA ARG A 11 2.79 -9.89 12.27
C ARG A 11 2.11 -8.85 11.39
N SER A 12 1.30 -7.98 12.00
CA SER A 12 0.62 -6.91 11.25
C SER A 12 1.61 -5.95 10.65
N ASN A 13 2.65 -5.57 11.38
CA ASN A 13 3.69 -4.69 10.87
C ASN A 13 4.46 -5.32 9.71
N GLN A 14 4.76 -6.60 9.80
CA GLN A 14 5.42 -7.34 8.71
C GLN A 14 4.55 -7.38 7.47
N ARG A 15 3.25 -7.57 7.62
CA ARG A 15 2.30 -7.56 6.50
C ARG A 15 2.19 -6.18 5.86
N LEU A 16 2.16 -5.13 6.66
CA LEU A 16 2.15 -3.75 6.16
C LEU A 16 3.43 -3.45 5.39
N GLU A 17 4.55 -3.94 5.86
CA GLU A 17 5.83 -3.80 5.18
C GLU A 17 5.82 -4.50 3.81
N SER A 18 5.30 -5.73 3.75
CA SER A 18 5.15 -6.48 2.50
C SER A 18 4.24 -5.75 1.52
N ILE A 19 3.13 -5.21 1.99
CA ILE A 19 2.20 -4.42 1.18
C ILE A 19 2.91 -3.17 0.65
N GLY A 20 3.66 -2.48 1.51
CA GLY A 20 4.39 -1.28 1.13
C GLY A 20 5.45 -1.56 0.07
N ASN A 21 6.19 -2.64 0.22
CA ASN A 21 7.19 -3.05 -0.77
C ASN A 21 6.56 -3.37 -2.12
N THR A 22 5.42 -4.05 -2.13
CA THR A 22 4.70 -4.38 -3.36
C THR A 22 4.17 -3.13 -4.04
N LEU A 23 3.62 -2.18 -3.29
CA LEU A 23 3.17 -0.90 -3.82
C LEU A 23 4.33 -0.14 -4.49
N ARG A 24 5.49 -0.13 -3.84
CA ARG A 24 6.68 0.53 -4.38
C ARG A 24 7.15 -0.14 -5.68
N GLU A 25 7.19 -1.45 -5.71
CA GLU A 25 7.59 -2.20 -6.90
C GLU A 25 6.65 -1.94 -8.08
N ILE A 26 5.36 -1.87 -7.85
CA ILE A 26 4.38 -1.54 -8.87
C ILE A 26 4.64 -0.13 -9.41
N ARG A 27 4.85 0.84 -8.53
CA ARG A 27 5.14 2.21 -8.95
C ARG A 27 6.43 2.29 -9.78
N PHE A 28 7.47 1.61 -9.35
CA PHE A 28 8.74 1.58 -10.09
C PHE A 28 8.56 0.93 -11.47
N SER A 29 7.74 -0.11 -11.56
CA SER A 29 7.49 -0.77 -12.84
C SER A 29 6.76 0.16 -13.82
N GLU A 30 5.97 1.11 -13.33
CA GLU A 30 5.31 2.12 -14.14
C GLU A 30 6.23 3.29 -14.52
N GLY A 31 7.38 3.39 -13.88
CA GLY A 31 8.33 4.46 -14.14
C GLY A 31 7.89 5.84 -13.64
N ARG A 32 6.98 5.88 -12.66
CA ARG A 32 6.42 7.12 -12.11
C ARG A 32 6.95 7.39 -10.71
N ASN A 33 7.09 8.70 -10.40
CA ASN A 33 7.42 9.11 -9.05
C ASN A 33 6.14 9.32 -8.21
N GLN A 34 6.31 9.56 -6.91
CA GLN A 34 5.19 9.67 -6.00
C GLN A 34 4.26 10.85 -6.29
N ASP A 35 4.75 11.90 -6.92
CA ASP A 35 3.95 13.10 -7.21
C ASP A 35 3.06 12.94 -8.44
N GLU A 36 3.36 12.00 -9.31
CA GLU A 36 2.66 11.84 -10.58
C GLU A 36 1.26 11.28 -10.46
N TYR A 37 0.89 10.78 -9.28
CA TYR A 37 -0.45 10.21 -9.05
C TYR A 37 -1.47 11.21 -8.53
N ALA A 38 -1.09 12.46 -8.33
CA ALA A 38 -2.00 13.49 -7.84
C ALA A 38 -3.22 13.68 -8.75
N GLU A 39 -3.03 13.53 -10.06
CA GLU A 39 -4.11 13.59 -11.06
C GLU A 39 -5.17 12.52 -10.84
N TYR A 40 -4.79 11.42 -10.25
CA TYR A 40 -5.69 10.28 -10.00
C TYR A 40 -6.26 10.28 -8.59
N GLY A 41 -5.99 11.33 -7.82
CA GLY A 41 -6.55 11.48 -6.49
C GLY A 41 -5.71 10.93 -5.35
N ALA A 42 -4.50 10.45 -5.63
CA ALA A 42 -3.59 9.97 -4.60
C ALA A 42 -2.54 11.03 -4.31
N THR A 43 -2.48 11.50 -3.05
CA THR A 43 -1.48 12.47 -2.64
C THR A 43 -0.14 11.77 -2.43
N ARG A 44 0.95 12.52 -2.57
CA ARG A 44 2.30 12.03 -2.27
C ARG A 44 2.37 11.42 -0.87
N ARG A 45 1.72 12.08 0.10
CA ARG A 45 1.71 11.62 1.48
C ARG A 45 1.05 10.24 1.63
N GLN A 46 -0.07 10.01 0.92
CA GLN A 46 -0.75 8.71 0.94
C GLN A 46 0.15 7.62 0.38
N ILE A 47 0.81 7.91 -0.74
CA ILE A 47 1.72 6.96 -1.38
C ILE A 47 2.92 6.66 -0.48
N GLN A 48 3.52 7.68 0.10
CA GLN A 48 4.64 7.51 1.03
C GLN A 48 4.25 6.65 2.23
N ARG A 49 3.09 6.92 2.84
CA ARG A 49 2.63 6.14 3.98
C ARG A 49 2.41 4.68 3.63
N GLY A 50 1.81 4.41 2.47
CA GLY A 50 1.62 3.05 1.99
C GLY A 50 2.92 2.32 1.76
N GLU A 51 3.84 2.94 1.03
CA GLU A 51 5.13 2.34 0.68
C GLU A 51 6.04 2.12 1.89
N HIS A 52 5.89 2.92 2.93
CA HIS A 52 6.68 2.78 4.15
C HIS A 52 6.08 1.79 5.16
N GLY A 53 5.01 1.10 4.79
CA GLY A 53 4.38 0.13 5.68
C GLY A 53 3.66 0.77 6.86
N LEU A 54 3.27 2.03 6.74
CA LEU A 54 2.50 2.71 7.76
C LEU A 54 1.04 2.31 7.68
N ASN A 55 0.33 2.40 8.80
CA ASN A 55 -1.06 1.98 8.88
C ASN A 55 -1.93 2.82 7.93
N LEU A 56 -2.58 2.14 6.97
CA LEU A 56 -3.48 2.74 6.02
C LEU A 56 -4.91 2.34 6.33
N THR A 57 -5.86 3.23 6.05
CA THR A 57 -7.26 2.81 6.00
C THR A 57 -7.48 1.98 4.73
N LEU A 58 -8.50 1.13 4.75
CA LEU A 58 -8.86 0.35 3.56
C LEU A 58 -9.25 1.28 2.40
N CYS A 59 -9.94 2.37 2.69
CA CYS A 59 -10.30 3.35 1.66
C CYS A 59 -9.07 3.93 0.98
N SER A 60 -8.05 4.31 1.74
CA SER A 60 -6.80 4.82 1.19
C SER A 60 -6.09 3.77 0.36
N PHE A 61 -6.05 2.54 0.84
CA PHE A 61 -5.44 1.42 0.12
C PHE A 61 -6.15 1.17 -1.21
N PHE A 62 -7.47 1.12 -1.21
CA PHE A 62 -8.24 0.92 -2.43
C PHE A 62 -8.02 2.06 -3.42
N ASN A 63 -7.94 3.29 -2.93
CA ASN A 63 -7.66 4.44 -3.78
C ASN A 63 -6.29 4.33 -4.46
N LEU A 64 -5.27 3.85 -3.74
CA LEU A 64 -3.96 3.62 -4.32
C LEU A 64 -4.00 2.53 -5.40
N LEU A 65 -4.73 1.44 -5.16
CA LEU A 65 -4.87 0.37 -6.15
C LEU A 65 -5.56 0.88 -7.41
N ASP A 66 -6.60 1.69 -7.26
CA ASP A 66 -7.29 2.31 -8.40
C ASP A 66 -6.32 3.18 -9.20
N CYS A 67 -5.49 3.96 -8.51
CA CYS A 67 -4.49 4.81 -9.18
C CYS A 67 -3.46 3.99 -9.95
N TYR A 68 -3.10 2.81 -9.46
CA TYR A 68 -2.13 1.93 -10.09
C TYR A 68 -2.77 1.01 -11.14
N GLY A 69 -4.10 0.97 -11.20
CA GLY A 69 -4.81 0.12 -12.15
C GLY A 69 -4.84 -1.35 -11.75
N TYR A 70 -4.75 -1.63 -10.47
CA TYR A 70 -4.78 -3.00 -9.94
C TYR A 70 -6.09 -3.30 -9.24
N SER A 71 -6.64 -4.49 -9.46
CA SER A 71 -7.71 -5.02 -8.60
C SER A 71 -7.08 -5.60 -7.32
N LEU A 72 -7.91 -5.85 -6.31
CA LEU A 72 -7.45 -6.53 -5.10
C LEU A 72 -6.82 -7.88 -5.41
N HIS A 73 -7.45 -8.64 -6.28
CA HIS A 73 -6.97 -9.96 -6.67
C HIS A 73 -5.59 -9.88 -7.32
N GLU A 74 -5.43 -8.97 -8.27
CA GLU A 74 -4.15 -8.78 -8.96
C GLU A 74 -3.06 -8.35 -7.99
N PHE A 75 -3.38 -7.45 -7.06
CA PHE A 75 -2.42 -6.98 -6.09
C PHE A 75 -1.94 -8.11 -5.18
N PHE A 76 -2.86 -8.94 -4.69
CA PHE A 76 -2.49 -10.03 -3.80
C PHE A 76 -1.77 -11.17 -4.52
N GLU A 77 -1.90 -11.29 -5.84
CA GLU A 77 -1.07 -12.20 -6.62
C GLU A 77 0.38 -11.73 -6.69
N GLU A 78 0.60 -10.41 -6.72
CA GLU A 78 1.95 -9.83 -6.72
C GLU A 78 2.60 -9.87 -5.34
N LEU A 79 1.80 -9.94 -4.29
CA LEU A 79 2.28 -9.91 -2.92
C LEU A 79 3.02 -11.21 -2.58
N GLU A 80 4.21 -11.06 -2.06
CA GLU A 80 5.05 -12.18 -1.62
C GLU A 80 4.76 -12.60 -0.18
#